data_8b1312391028203cf4c65da6100f7cad
#
_entry.id   8b1312391028203cf4c65da6100f7cad
#
_cell.length_a   1.000
_cell.length_b   1.000
_cell.length_c   1.000
_cell.angle_alpha   90.00
_cell.angle_beta   90.00
_cell.angle_gamma   90.00
#
_symmetry.space_group_name_H-M   'P 1'
#
loop_
_entity.id
_entity.type
_entity.pdbx_description
1 polymer ?
#
loop_
_entity_poly.entity_id
_entity_poly.type
_entity_poly.pdbx_seq_one_letter_code
_entity_poly.pdbx_strand_id
1 'polypeptide(L)'
;MPYVRQVLIVLILFAINLRPMYISDEVKVIRQKLNCYCIIVLDDTLSMMAEDVDGFEEEKRTRMDRAKEDIEYIQKNLVGAKFCIIDFNNDVNLICPFTDDNKYIKDSVDAIKPIVDYHATGTNINCCKKLLGQMINDAKLLNDGHVVVFFLSDGENTDDHRLDNFSDIAQGIEGGAIMGYGTTKGGQMHYYDELHDEWVLVEDKRNYPYEPAVSKIDEKNLKSLSLDLGIEYIHMDDPEDLDGTIENIMKLLDAETEETTEYGYADIYYWFVIPLAVLVAYEFISVKRRA
;
A
#
# COMPACT_ATOMS: atom_id res chain seq x y z
N MET A 1 17.96 -48.68 38.75
CA MET A 1 18.82 -48.61 37.55
C MET A 1 18.97 -47.13 37.19
N PRO A 2 20.11 -46.49 37.45
CA PRO A 2 20.29 -45.08 37.20
C PRO A 2 20.29 -44.73 35.67
N TYR A 3 20.92 -45.56 34.85
CA TYR A 3 21.04 -45.30 33.41
C TYR A 3 19.69 -45.19 32.67
N VAL A 4 18.71 -46.04 33.06
CA VAL A 4 17.39 -46.02 32.41
C VAL A 4 16.68 -44.65 32.63
N ARG A 5 16.82 -44.09 33.83
CA ARG A 5 16.22 -42.79 34.15
C ARG A 5 16.89 -41.63 33.38
N GLN A 6 18.22 -41.67 33.28
CA GLN A 6 18.99 -40.69 32.52
C GLN A 6 18.60 -40.69 31.04
N VAL A 7 18.47 -41.89 30.46
CA VAL A 7 18.00 -42.06 29.08
C VAL A 7 16.58 -41.51 28.93
N LEU A 8 15.70 -41.75 29.91
CA LEU A 8 14.31 -41.27 29.87
C LEU A 8 14.23 -39.74 29.96
N ILE A 9 15.07 -39.12 30.79
CA ILE A 9 15.19 -37.65 30.88
C ILE A 9 15.62 -37.08 29.52
N VAL A 10 16.64 -37.69 28.88
CA VAL A 10 17.11 -37.21 27.57
C VAL A 10 16.03 -37.36 26.50
N LEU A 11 15.29 -38.47 26.48
CA LEU A 11 14.19 -38.68 25.54
C LEU A 11 13.05 -37.68 25.74
N ILE A 12 12.70 -37.36 26.99
CA ILE A 12 11.66 -36.37 27.26
C ILE A 12 12.13 -34.97 26.85
N LEU A 13 13.38 -34.59 27.12
CA LEU A 13 13.97 -33.33 26.66
C LEU A 13 13.96 -33.26 25.12
N PHE A 14 14.27 -34.35 24.45
CA PHE A 14 14.21 -34.41 22.99
C PHE A 14 12.76 -34.25 22.51
N ALA A 15 11.78 -34.89 23.13
CA ALA A 15 10.36 -34.72 22.80
C ALA A 15 9.86 -33.29 23.01
N ILE A 16 10.30 -32.61 24.08
CA ILE A 16 9.97 -31.18 24.32
C ILE A 16 10.58 -30.31 23.23
N ASN A 17 11.83 -30.59 22.81
CA ASN A 17 12.52 -29.83 21.79
C ASN A 17 11.87 -29.96 20.40
N LEU A 18 11.21 -31.09 20.12
CA LEU A 18 10.42 -31.31 18.90
C LEU A 18 9.16 -30.43 18.85
N ARG A 19 8.81 -29.73 19.93
CA ARG A 19 7.67 -28.83 20.04
C ARG A 19 6.38 -29.44 19.48
N PRO A 20 5.93 -30.60 20.01
CA PRO A 20 4.73 -31.24 19.48
C PRO A 20 3.50 -30.35 19.68
N MET A 21 2.69 -30.27 18.62
CA MET A 21 1.47 -29.48 18.56
C MET A 21 0.29 -30.38 18.24
N TYR A 22 -0.90 -29.99 18.65
CA TYR A 22 -2.14 -30.60 18.18
C TYR A 22 -3.03 -29.54 17.53
N ILE A 23 -3.91 -29.99 16.69
CA ILE A 23 -4.93 -29.13 16.10
C ILE A 23 -5.89 -28.76 17.22
N SER A 24 -5.88 -27.50 17.67
CA SER A 24 -6.88 -26.98 18.60
C SER A 24 -8.16 -26.68 17.84
N ASP A 25 -9.29 -26.60 18.57
CA ASP A 25 -10.60 -26.38 17.99
C ASP A 25 -10.58 -25.34 16.87
N GLU A 26 -11.39 -25.60 15.83
CA GLU A 26 -11.57 -24.73 14.68
C GLU A 26 -11.77 -23.29 15.15
N VAL A 27 -10.71 -22.49 15.08
CA VAL A 27 -10.87 -21.05 15.18
C VAL A 27 -11.37 -20.63 13.81
N LYS A 28 -12.67 -20.41 13.69
CA LYS A 28 -13.23 -19.71 12.53
C LYS A 28 -12.65 -18.29 12.53
N VAL A 29 -11.46 -18.15 12.00
CA VAL A 29 -10.96 -16.84 11.61
C VAL A 29 -11.66 -16.54 10.31
N ILE A 30 -12.70 -15.72 10.38
CA ILE A 30 -13.25 -15.08 9.19
C ILE A 30 -12.16 -14.09 8.78
N ARG A 31 -11.14 -14.56 8.09
CA ARG A 31 -10.34 -13.69 7.25
C ARG A 31 -11.22 -13.43 6.04
N GLN A 32 -11.83 -12.27 5.99
CA GLN A 32 -12.30 -11.73 4.74
C GLN A 32 -11.07 -11.60 3.84
N LYS A 33 -10.81 -12.64 3.07
CA LYS A 33 -9.84 -12.55 1.99
C LYS A 33 -10.60 -11.89 0.86
N LEU A 34 -10.55 -10.57 0.82
CA LEU A 34 -11.10 -9.81 -0.29
C LEU A 34 -10.39 -10.28 -1.56
N ASN A 35 -11.14 -10.85 -2.49
CA ASN A 35 -10.61 -11.20 -3.81
C ASN A 35 -10.53 -9.92 -4.66
N CYS A 36 -9.74 -8.96 -4.18
CA CYS A 36 -9.60 -7.62 -4.73
C CYS A 36 -8.15 -7.31 -5.05
N TYR A 37 -7.91 -6.81 -6.24
CA TYR A 37 -6.64 -6.28 -6.71
C TYR A 37 -6.78 -4.76 -6.84
N CYS A 38 -6.15 -4.04 -5.94
CA CYS A 38 -6.16 -2.59 -5.89
C CYS A 38 -4.89 -2.04 -6.55
N ILE A 39 -5.05 -1.33 -7.67
CA ILE A 39 -3.95 -0.69 -8.38
C ILE A 39 -3.97 0.80 -8.05
N ILE A 40 -2.89 1.29 -7.48
CA ILE A 40 -2.67 2.69 -7.17
C ILE A 40 -1.70 3.24 -8.21
N VAL A 41 -2.11 4.29 -8.91
CA VAL A 41 -1.27 5.06 -9.84
C VAL A 41 -1.03 6.42 -9.22
N LEU A 42 0.21 6.70 -8.85
CA LEU A 42 0.60 7.92 -8.14
C LEU A 42 1.47 8.80 -9.03
N ASP A 43 1.04 10.03 -9.17
CA ASP A 43 1.82 11.09 -9.79
C ASP A 43 2.96 11.52 -8.84
N ASP A 44 4.21 11.34 -9.24
CA ASP A 44 5.39 11.75 -8.47
C ASP A 44 6.15 12.93 -9.11
N THR A 45 5.44 13.72 -9.91
CA THR A 45 5.99 14.94 -10.52
C THR A 45 6.19 16.05 -9.50
N LEU A 46 7.01 17.02 -9.87
CA LEU A 46 7.32 18.17 -9.02
C LEU A 46 6.08 18.99 -8.66
N SER A 47 5.05 19.00 -9.50
CA SER A 47 3.78 19.69 -9.24
C SER A 47 3.03 19.15 -8.02
N MET A 48 3.24 17.87 -7.66
CA MET A 48 2.72 17.27 -6.44
C MET A 48 3.39 17.81 -5.15
N MET A 49 4.45 18.62 -5.26
CA MET A 49 5.02 19.38 -4.14
C MET A 49 4.33 20.71 -3.91
N ALA A 50 3.29 21.05 -4.69
CA ALA A 50 2.54 22.29 -4.49
C ALA A 50 1.82 22.30 -3.12
N GLU A 51 1.88 23.45 -2.45
CA GLU A 51 1.39 23.67 -1.09
C GLU A 51 0.02 24.37 -1.10
N ASP A 52 -0.98 23.74 -1.72
CA ASP A 52 -2.32 24.30 -1.88
C ASP A 52 -3.46 23.37 -1.46
N VAL A 53 -3.17 22.35 -0.65
CA VAL A 53 -4.13 21.28 -0.30
C VAL A 53 -4.90 21.58 0.98
N ASP A 54 -4.31 22.29 1.96
CA ASP A 54 -4.97 22.66 3.21
C ASP A 54 -4.89 24.17 3.44
N GLY A 55 -6.04 24.78 3.42
CA GLY A 55 -6.15 26.23 3.26
C GLY A 55 -5.79 27.10 4.46
N PHE A 56 -5.43 26.64 5.67
CA PHE A 56 -5.29 27.56 6.82
C PHE A 56 -4.47 27.07 8.02
N GLU A 57 -3.73 25.96 7.97
CA GLU A 57 -2.93 25.57 9.12
C GLU A 57 -1.45 25.96 9.00
N GLU A 58 -0.79 26.15 10.16
CA GLU A 58 0.60 26.61 10.24
C GLU A 58 1.63 25.64 9.62
N GLU A 59 1.25 24.43 9.32
CA GLU A 59 2.07 23.43 8.60
C GLU A 59 1.60 23.32 7.14
N LYS A 60 2.46 23.77 6.24
CA LYS A 60 2.26 23.66 4.81
C LYS A 60 2.34 22.19 4.40
N ARG A 61 1.23 21.65 3.89
CA ARG A 61 1.14 20.30 3.35
C ARG A 61 1.23 20.32 1.84
N THR A 62 1.93 19.37 1.28
CA THR A 62 2.01 19.18 -0.16
C THR A 62 0.87 18.27 -0.65
N ARG A 63 0.57 18.35 -1.95
CA ARG A 63 -0.36 17.40 -2.61
C ARG A 63 0.12 15.97 -2.44
N MET A 64 1.45 15.73 -2.48
CA MET A 64 2.05 14.41 -2.26
C MET A 64 1.80 13.89 -0.84
N ASP A 65 1.94 14.73 0.19
CA ASP A 65 1.66 14.33 1.57
C ASP A 65 0.21 13.87 1.71
N ARG A 66 -0.72 14.63 1.09
CA ARG A 66 -2.13 14.27 1.07
C ARG A 66 -2.38 12.97 0.33
N ALA A 67 -1.83 12.82 -0.87
CA ALA A 67 -1.98 11.59 -1.65
C ALA A 67 -1.51 10.35 -0.88
N LYS A 68 -0.41 10.46 -0.12
CA LYS A 68 0.08 9.37 0.74
C LYS A 68 -0.87 9.03 1.89
N GLU A 69 -1.47 10.04 2.52
CA GLU A 69 -2.50 9.84 3.55
C GLU A 69 -3.74 9.13 2.99
N ASP A 70 -4.18 9.53 1.81
CA ASP A 70 -5.32 8.91 1.13
C ASP A 70 -5.03 7.45 0.72
N ILE A 71 -3.80 7.14 0.29
CA ILE A 71 -3.36 5.76 0.06
C ILE A 71 -3.43 4.94 1.36
N GLU A 72 -2.96 5.51 2.48
CA GLU A 72 -3.06 4.84 3.78
C GLU A 72 -4.54 4.64 4.19
N TYR A 73 -5.41 5.59 3.89
CA TYR A 73 -6.84 5.49 4.13
C TYR A 73 -7.48 4.36 3.30
N ILE A 74 -7.19 4.29 1.99
CA ILE A 74 -7.65 3.21 1.12
C ILE A 74 -7.17 1.85 1.65
N GLN A 75 -5.91 1.75 2.04
CA GLN A 75 -5.33 0.52 2.57
C GLN A 75 -5.99 0.05 3.87
N LYS A 76 -6.34 0.98 4.75
CA LYS A 76 -7.04 0.70 6.01
C LYS A 76 -8.48 0.21 5.81
N ASN A 77 -9.14 0.68 4.76
CA ASN A 77 -10.54 0.36 4.49
C ASN A 77 -10.71 -0.86 3.56
N LEU A 78 -9.72 -1.19 2.73
CA LEU A 78 -9.73 -2.39 1.87
C LEU A 78 -8.84 -3.51 2.45
N VAL A 79 -9.09 -3.89 3.70
CA VAL A 79 -8.29 -4.90 4.42
C VAL A 79 -8.40 -6.26 3.72
N GLY A 80 -7.26 -6.83 3.33
CA GLY A 80 -7.17 -8.12 2.64
C GLY A 80 -7.14 -8.02 1.11
N ALA A 81 -7.28 -6.83 0.54
CA ALA A 81 -6.98 -6.59 -0.87
C ALA A 81 -5.47 -6.71 -1.15
N LYS A 82 -5.12 -7.06 -2.38
CA LYS A 82 -3.74 -7.02 -2.85
C LYS A 82 -3.48 -5.70 -3.56
N PHE A 83 -2.51 -4.97 -3.07
CA PHE A 83 -2.14 -3.67 -3.61
C PHE A 83 -0.97 -3.78 -4.58
N CYS A 84 -1.04 -3.01 -5.66
CA CYS A 84 0.02 -2.74 -6.59
C CYS A 84 0.20 -1.22 -6.70
N ILE A 85 1.45 -0.73 -6.68
CA ILE A 85 1.73 0.71 -6.75
C ILE A 85 2.58 0.99 -7.97
N ILE A 86 2.10 1.89 -8.79
CA ILE A 86 2.77 2.45 -9.95
C ILE A 86 2.99 3.93 -9.66
N ASP A 87 4.17 4.44 -9.87
CA ASP A 87 4.41 5.88 -9.94
C ASP A 87 4.68 6.33 -11.37
N PHE A 88 4.44 7.58 -11.65
CA PHE A 88 4.77 8.16 -12.95
C PHE A 88 5.17 9.63 -12.85
N ASN A 89 6.04 10.01 -13.75
CA ASN A 89 6.41 11.39 -14.07
C ASN A 89 6.53 11.53 -15.60
N ASN A 90 7.71 11.51 -16.16
CA ASN A 90 7.97 11.30 -17.60
C ASN A 90 8.17 9.82 -17.97
N ASP A 91 8.50 9.02 -16.99
CA ASP A 91 8.60 7.57 -17.06
C ASP A 91 7.61 6.96 -16.08
N VAL A 92 7.42 5.65 -16.17
CA VAL A 92 6.54 4.89 -15.29
C VAL A 92 7.30 3.75 -14.65
N ASN A 93 7.12 3.58 -13.33
CA ASN A 93 7.76 2.51 -12.58
C ASN A 93 6.74 1.68 -11.82
N LEU A 94 7.00 0.38 -11.72
CA LEU A 94 6.32 -0.52 -10.81
C LEU A 94 7.07 -0.49 -9.46
N ILE A 95 6.54 0.28 -8.51
CA ILE A 95 7.17 0.44 -7.18
C ILE A 95 6.87 -0.75 -6.29
N CYS A 96 5.63 -1.20 -6.29
CA CYS A 96 5.19 -2.32 -5.47
C CYS A 96 4.36 -3.28 -6.33
N PRO A 97 4.81 -4.53 -6.59
CA PRO A 97 3.98 -5.54 -7.23
C PRO A 97 2.86 -5.99 -6.29
N PHE A 98 1.85 -6.69 -6.82
CA PHE A 98 0.70 -7.14 -6.03
C PHE A 98 1.11 -7.88 -4.76
N THR A 99 0.77 -7.30 -3.60
CA THR A 99 1.04 -7.84 -2.27
C THR A 99 -0.06 -7.44 -1.29
N ASP A 100 -0.23 -8.24 -0.23
CA ASP A 100 -1.08 -7.95 0.93
C ASP A 100 -0.25 -7.59 2.18
N ASP A 101 1.06 -7.42 2.03
CA ASP A 101 1.95 -6.97 3.11
C ASP A 101 1.82 -5.46 3.32
N ASN A 102 0.98 -5.08 4.29
CA ASN A 102 0.69 -3.69 4.62
C ASN A 102 1.94 -2.86 4.95
N LYS A 103 2.94 -3.48 5.57
CA LYS A 103 4.18 -2.78 5.91
C LYS A 103 5.00 -2.49 4.66
N TYR A 104 5.13 -3.48 3.78
CA TYR A 104 5.86 -3.31 2.53
C TYR A 104 5.22 -2.25 1.64
N ILE A 105 3.87 -2.22 1.55
CA ILE A 105 3.13 -1.21 0.81
C ILE A 105 3.42 0.18 1.38
N LYS A 106 3.29 0.35 2.70
CA LYS A 106 3.54 1.63 3.36
C LYS A 106 4.99 2.09 3.15
N ASP A 107 5.97 1.24 3.41
CA ASP A 107 7.39 1.57 3.25
C ASP A 107 7.69 1.96 1.77
N SER A 108 7.02 1.31 0.80
CA SER A 108 7.14 1.63 -0.63
C SER A 108 6.58 3.01 -0.97
N VAL A 109 5.40 3.36 -0.46
CA VAL A 109 4.77 4.68 -0.65
C VAL A 109 5.58 5.78 0.00
N ASP A 110 6.05 5.56 1.23
CA ASP A 110 6.85 6.54 1.98
C ASP A 110 8.18 6.85 1.27
N ALA A 111 8.73 5.87 0.54
CA ALA A 111 9.97 6.03 -0.21
C ALA A 111 9.83 6.86 -1.50
N ILE A 112 8.60 7.02 -2.03
CA ILE A 112 8.36 7.84 -3.23
C ILE A 112 8.60 9.30 -2.89
N LYS A 113 9.49 9.94 -3.65
CA LYS A 113 9.80 11.37 -3.54
C LYS A 113 9.73 12.00 -4.91
N PRO A 114 9.04 13.12 -5.08
CA PRO A 114 9.02 13.83 -6.35
C PRO A 114 10.41 14.17 -6.85
N ILE A 115 10.56 14.14 -8.17
CA ILE A 115 11.84 14.44 -8.83
C ILE A 115 12.17 15.92 -8.65
N VAL A 116 13.41 16.20 -8.23
CA VAL A 116 13.92 17.58 -8.06
C VAL A 116 14.04 18.35 -9.39
N ASP A 117 13.95 19.68 -9.29
CA ASP A 117 13.84 20.64 -10.41
C ASP A 117 14.78 20.39 -11.61
N TYR A 118 16.05 20.07 -11.39
CA TYR A 118 16.99 19.88 -12.52
C TYR A 118 16.87 18.53 -13.23
N HIS A 119 16.04 17.62 -12.75
CA HIS A 119 15.68 16.37 -13.42
C HIS A 119 14.23 16.36 -13.89
N ALA A 120 13.44 17.36 -13.50
CA ALA A 120 12.05 17.47 -13.89
C ALA A 120 11.97 17.86 -15.38
N THR A 121 11.56 16.92 -16.19
CA THR A 121 11.44 17.10 -17.66
C THR A 121 9.98 17.32 -18.10
N GLY A 122 9.06 17.52 -17.14
CA GLY A 122 7.63 17.69 -17.32
C GLY A 122 6.83 16.49 -16.85
N THR A 123 5.53 16.52 -17.05
CA THR A 123 4.60 15.43 -16.71
C THR A 123 4.02 14.84 -17.97
N ASN A 124 4.05 13.52 -18.08
CA ASN A 124 3.42 12.77 -19.17
C ASN A 124 2.49 11.67 -18.60
N ILE A 125 1.23 11.99 -18.42
CA ILE A 125 0.23 11.03 -17.96
C ILE A 125 0.13 9.79 -18.87
N ASN A 126 0.41 9.95 -20.18
CA ASN A 126 0.27 8.86 -21.14
C ASN A 126 1.28 7.72 -20.88
N CYS A 127 2.40 8.00 -20.22
CA CYS A 127 3.44 6.99 -19.96
C CYS A 127 2.93 5.84 -19.09
N CYS A 128 2.00 6.11 -18.15
CA CYS A 128 1.48 5.08 -17.24
C CYS A 128 0.48 4.13 -17.91
N LYS A 129 -0.13 4.50 -19.05
CA LYS A 129 -1.20 3.74 -19.71
C LYS A 129 -0.83 2.29 -19.97
N LYS A 130 0.35 2.05 -20.53
CA LYS A 130 0.80 0.70 -20.89
C LYS A 130 0.99 -0.19 -19.67
N LEU A 131 1.63 0.32 -18.62
CA LEU A 131 1.90 -0.45 -17.40
C LEU A 131 0.61 -0.69 -16.62
N LEU A 132 -0.25 0.32 -16.52
CA LEU A 132 -1.58 0.18 -15.89
C LEU A 132 -2.39 -0.91 -16.59
N GLY A 133 -2.45 -0.90 -17.93
CA GLY A 133 -3.12 -1.94 -18.70
C GLY A 133 -2.52 -3.34 -18.50
N GLN A 134 -1.20 -3.45 -18.33
CA GLN A 134 -0.55 -4.72 -17.98
C GLN A 134 -0.97 -5.20 -16.60
N MET A 135 -0.96 -4.34 -15.57
CA MET A 135 -1.36 -4.71 -14.21
C MET A 135 -2.83 -5.11 -14.13
N ILE A 136 -3.73 -4.43 -14.85
CA ILE A 136 -5.14 -4.84 -14.96
C ILE A 136 -5.26 -6.25 -15.55
N ASN A 137 -4.53 -6.54 -16.62
CA ASN A 137 -4.56 -7.87 -17.23
C ASN A 137 -3.94 -8.95 -16.32
N ASP A 138 -2.83 -8.64 -15.65
CA ASP A 138 -2.17 -9.57 -14.73
C ASP A 138 -3.07 -9.91 -13.53
N ALA A 139 -3.78 -8.93 -12.98
CA ALA A 139 -4.74 -9.13 -11.90
C ALA A 139 -5.84 -10.12 -12.32
N LYS A 140 -6.36 -9.98 -13.54
CA LYS A 140 -7.39 -10.89 -14.09
C LYS A 140 -6.88 -12.30 -14.35
N LEU A 141 -5.60 -12.43 -14.77
CA LEU A 141 -4.99 -13.75 -15.04
C LEU A 141 -4.65 -14.51 -13.76
N LEU A 142 -4.39 -13.81 -12.65
CA LEU A 142 -3.99 -14.40 -11.38
C LEU A 142 -5.15 -15.10 -10.66
N ASN A 143 -6.36 -14.55 -10.75
CA ASN A 143 -7.61 -15.12 -10.21
C ASN A 143 -8.79 -14.31 -10.78
N ASP A 144 -10.03 -14.82 -10.74
CA ASP A 144 -11.25 -14.08 -11.08
C ASP A 144 -11.57 -12.95 -10.05
N GLY A 145 -10.52 -12.24 -9.55
CA GLY A 145 -10.67 -11.20 -8.55
C GLY A 145 -11.07 -9.87 -9.16
N HIS A 146 -11.78 -9.07 -8.36
CA HIS A 146 -12.19 -7.72 -8.74
C HIS A 146 -11.00 -6.78 -8.84
N VAL A 147 -10.95 -5.96 -9.88
CA VAL A 147 -9.88 -4.98 -10.09
C VAL A 147 -10.43 -3.59 -9.84
N VAL A 148 -9.80 -2.89 -8.89
CA VAL A 148 -10.10 -1.48 -8.58
C VAL A 148 -8.87 -0.62 -8.83
N VAL A 149 -9.08 0.60 -9.34
CA VAL A 149 -8.01 1.52 -9.71
C VAL A 149 -8.21 2.86 -9.00
N PHE A 150 -7.19 3.31 -8.30
CA PHE A 150 -7.12 4.67 -7.77
C PHE A 150 -5.99 5.41 -8.48
N PHE A 151 -6.32 6.50 -9.15
CA PHE A 151 -5.38 7.34 -9.90
C PHE A 151 -5.25 8.69 -9.19
N LEU A 152 -4.09 8.98 -8.65
CA LEU A 152 -3.80 10.13 -7.80
C LEU A 152 -2.90 11.11 -8.54
N SER A 153 -3.42 12.28 -8.92
CA SER A 153 -2.66 13.29 -9.70
C SER A 153 -3.33 14.67 -9.59
N ASP A 154 -2.59 15.71 -9.94
CA ASP A 154 -3.15 17.04 -10.19
C ASP A 154 -3.63 17.23 -11.66
N GLY A 155 -3.39 16.24 -12.51
CA GLY A 155 -3.83 16.22 -13.90
C GLY A 155 -3.01 17.10 -14.85
N GLU A 156 -1.96 17.79 -14.38
CA GLU A 156 -1.10 18.56 -15.27
C GLU A 156 -0.41 17.61 -16.27
N ASN A 157 -0.42 17.98 -17.54
CA ASN A 157 0.31 17.28 -18.60
C ASN A 157 1.14 18.35 -19.32
N THR A 158 2.42 18.44 -18.95
CA THR A 158 3.29 19.54 -19.34
C THR A 158 4.21 19.18 -20.50
N ASP A 159 4.18 17.93 -20.97
CA ASP A 159 4.74 17.59 -22.25
C ASP A 159 3.80 18.09 -23.37
N ASP A 160 4.34 18.32 -24.56
CA ASP A 160 3.58 18.83 -25.71
C ASP A 160 2.52 17.83 -26.26
N HIS A 161 2.34 16.68 -25.62
CA HIS A 161 1.40 15.64 -26.04
C HIS A 161 0.03 15.84 -25.39
N ARG A 162 -1.01 15.60 -26.16
CA ARG A 162 -2.37 15.53 -25.61
C ARG A 162 -2.55 14.25 -24.82
N LEU A 163 -3.45 14.32 -23.83
CA LEU A 163 -3.86 13.12 -23.11
C LEU A 163 -4.42 12.09 -24.11
N ASP A 164 -3.87 10.88 -24.06
CA ASP A 164 -4.35 9.74 -24.83
C ASP A 164 -5.72 9.26 -24.29
N ASN A 165 -6.44 8.53 -25.12
CA ASN A 165 -7.66 7.85 -24.67
C ASN A 165 -7.29 6.56 -23.94
N PHE A 166 -7.82 6.36 -22.72
CA PHE A 166 -7.54 5.21 -21.86
C PHE A 166 -8.66 4.14 -21.90
N SER A 167 -9.68 4.33 -22.70
CA SER A 167 -10.84 3.40 -22.73
C SER A 167 -10.51 1.98 -23.21
N ASP A 168 -9.40 1.79 -23.92
CA ASP A 168 -8.93 0.48 -24.38
C ASP A 168 -8.41 -0.41 -23.22
N ILE A 169 -7.99 0.19 -22.11
CA ILE A 169 -7.53 -0.52 -20.90
C ILE A 169 -8.60 -0.59 -19.79
N ALA A 170 -9.71 0.11 -19.94
CA ALA A 170 -10.78 0.18 -18.95
C ALA A 170 -11.49 -1.14 -18.73
N GLN A 171 -11.45 -2.05 -19.73
CA GLN A 171 -12.13 -3.32 -19.64
C GLN A 171 -11.60 -4.18 -18.49
N GLY A 172 -12.39 -4.25 -17.43
CA GLY A 172 -12.13 -5.05 -16.24
C GLY A 172 -11.75 -4.27 -15.01
N ILE A 173 -11.83 -2.95 -15.09
CA ILE A 173 -11.91 -2.11 -13.90
C ILE A 173 -13.35 -2.15 -13.42
N GLU A 174 -13.56 -2.48 -12.15
CA GLU A 174 -14.88 -2.67 -11.56
C GLU A 174 -15.20 -1.61 -10.51
N GLY A 175 -14.19 -0.80 -10.13
CA GLY A 175 -14.37 0.28 -9.18
C GLY A 175 -13.10 1.11 -9.03
N GLY A 176 -13.17 2.13 -8.16
CA GLY A 176 -12.08 3.04 -7.88
C GLY A 176 -12.43 4.49 -8.18
N ALA A 177 -11.43 5.36 -8.17
CA ALA A 177 -11.60 6.79 -8.43
C ALA A 177 -10.37 7.41 -9.10
N ILE A 178 -10.62 8.48 -9.84
CA ILE A 178 -9.60 9.47 -10.23
C ILE A 178 -9.63 10.55 -9.15
N MET A 179 -8.54 10.67 -8.42
CA MET A 179 -8.40 11.56 -7.26
C MET A 179 -7.58 12.78 -7.66
N GLY A 180 -8.22 13.95 -7.64
CA GLY A 180 -7.62 15.19 -8.07
C GLY A 180 -7.12 16.05 -6.90
N TYR A 181 -5.85 16.47 -6.96
CA TYR A 181 -5.19 17.24 -5.91
C TYR A 181 -4.86 18.66 -6.35
N GLY A 182 -5.04 19.61 -5.43
CA GLY A 182 -4.68 20.99 -5.63
C GLY A 182 -5.85 21.89 -6.02
N THR A 183 -5.57 23.18 -6.20
CA THR A 183 -6.57 24.20 -6.45
C THR A 183 -6.44 24.84 -7.83
N THR A 184 -7.52 25.49 -8.28
CA THR A 184 -7.52 26.28 -9.53
C THR A 184 -6.70 27.58 -9.41
N LYS A 185 -6.44 28.05 -8.17
CA LYS A 185 -5.52 29.17 -7.91
C LYS A 185 -4.08 28.72 -8.05
N GLY A 186 -3.81 27.47 -7.67
CA GLY A 186 -2.52 26.83 -7.65
C GLY A 186 -1.71 27.12 -6.40
N GLY A 187 -0.66 26.32 -6.23
CA GLY A 187 0.30 26.40 -5.13
C GLY A 187 1.73 26.60 -5.61
N GLN A 188 2.54 27.24 -4.78
CA GLN A 188 3.98 27.27 -4.94
C GLN A 188 4.56 25.93 -4.52
N MET A 189 5.72 25.60 -5.07
CA MET A 189 6.41 24.35 -4.82
C MET A 189 7.76 24.61 -4.18
N HIS A 190 8.10 23.83 -3.16
CA HIS A 190 9.45 23.80 -2.60
C HIS A 190 10.00 22.39 -2.70
N TYR A 191 11.30 22.28 -2.90
CA TYR A 191 12.03 21.01 -2.78
C TYR A 191 13.18 21.17 -1.80
N TYR A 192 13.58 20.06 -1.19
CA TYR A 192 14.71 20.06 -0.26
C TYR A 192 16.01 19.82 -1.05
N ASP A 193 16.92 20.80 -1.02
CA ASP A 193 18.25 20.66 -1.61
C ASP A 193 19.18 19.96 -0.62
N GLU A 194 19.44 18.69 -0.83
CA GLU A 194 20.33 17.88 0.03
C GLU A 194 21.79 18.36 0.04
N LEU A 195 22.24 19.08 -1.01
CA LEU A 195 23.60 19.58 -1.08
C LEU A 195 23.83 20.81 -0.20
N HIS A 196 22.80 21.65 -0.08
CA HIS A 196 22.86 22.90 0.67
C HIS A 196 22.10 22.82 2.01
N ASP A 197 21.40 21.69 2.28
CA ASP A 197 20.62 21.46 3.51
C ASP A 197 19.55 22.54 3.73
N GLU A 198 18.83 22.93 2.66
CA GLU A 198 17.82 23.99 2.67
C GLU A 198 16.61 23.71 1.78
N TRP A 199 15.48 24.31 2.13
CA TRP A 199 14.28 24.31 1.27
C TRP A 199 14.39 25.39 0.22
N VAL A 200 14.28 25.02 -1.04
CA VAL A 200 14.39 25.91 -2.20
C VAL A 200 13.05 26.05 -2.89
N LEU A 201 12.66 27.30 -3.14
CA LEU A 201 11.48 27.61 -3.93
C LEU A 201 11.75 27.30 -5.41
N VAL A 202 10.83 26.56 -6.04
CA VAL A 202 10.90 26.29 -7.48
C VAL A 202 10.59 27.56 -8.26
N GLU A 203 11.45 27.89 -9.20
CA GLU A 203 11.32 29.07 -10.05
C GLU A 203 10.87 28.72 -11.47
N ASP A 204 10.00 29.53 -12.04
CA ASP A 204 9.66 29.47 -13.45
C ASP A 204 10.80 30.09 -14.28
N LYS A 205 11.59 29.24 -14.90
CA LYS A 205 12.79 29.66 -15.66
C LYS A 205 12.48 30.09 -17.10
N ARG A 206 11.21 30.14 -17.50
CA ARG A 206 10.82 30.52 -18.89
C ARG A 206 11.07 31.98 -19.19
N ASN A 207 10.99 32.87 -18.17
CA ASN A 207 11.16 34.32 -18.34
C ASN A 207 12.05 34.90 -17.24
N TYR A 208 12.91 35.86 -17.58
CA TYR A 208 13.70 36.59 -16.61
C TYR A 208 13.11 37.99 -16.35
N PRO A 209 13.02 38.49 -15.09
CA PRO A 209 13.45 37.82 -13.84
C PRO A 209 12.57 36.58 -13.54
N TYR A 210 13.19 35.55 -12.91
CA TYR A 210 12.50 34.36 -12.54
C TYR A 210 11.46 34.65 -11.44
N GLU A 211 10.27 34.12 -11.63
CA GLU A 211 9.18 34.18 -10.67
C GLU A 211 8.95 32.81 -10.03
N PRO A 212 8.34 32.76 -8.83
CA PRO A 212 7.92 31.47 -8.26
C PRO A 212 7.07 30.66 -9.23
N ALA A 213 7.42 29.40 -9.44
CA ALA A 213 6.59 28.51 -10.23
C ALA A 213 5.30 28.17 -9.45
N VAL A 214 4.18 28.20 -10.14
CA VAL A 214 2.85 27.89 -9.59
C VAL A 214 2.24 26.77 -10.40
N SER A 215 1.98 25.64 -9.75
CA SER A 215 1.23 24.53 -10.32
C SER A 215 -0.25 24.66 -10.01
N LYS A 216 -1.11 24.24 -10.93
CA LYS A 216 -2.58 24.28 -10.80
C LYS A 216 -3.16 22.93 -11.20
N ILE A 217 -4.24 22.55 -10.53
CA ILE A 217 -4.95 21.34 -10.95
C ILE A 217 -5.55 21.48 -12.35
N ASP A 218 -5.39 20.44 -13.18
CA ASP A 218 -6.11 20.30 -14.46
C ASP A 218 -7.23 19.26 -14.35
N GLU A 219 -8.34 19.70 -13.76
CA GLU A 219 -9.53 18.85 -13.62
C GLU A 219 -10.09 18.36 -14.97
N LYS A 220 -9.81 19.05 -16.07
CA LYS A 220 -10.30 18.62 -17.37
C LYS A 220 -9.64 17.32 -17.80
N ASN A 221 -8.34 17.20 -17.62
CA ASN A 221 -7.60 15.96 -17.90
C ASN A 221 -8.08 14.83 -16.98
N LEU A 222 -8.21 15.09 -15.67
CA LEU A 222 -8.69 14.11 -14.70
C LEU A 222 -10.11 13.63 -14.99
N LYS A 223 -11.02 14.52 -15.33
CA LYS A 223 -12.39 14.19 -15.75
C LYS A 223 -12.42 13.40 -17.07
N SER A 224 -11.49 13.66 -17.99
CA SER A 224 -11.35 12.86 -19.21
C SER A 224 -10.88 11.43 -18.89
N LEU A 225 -9.90 11.25 -18.00
CA LEU A 225 -9.47 9.95 -17.51
C LEU A 225 -10.60 9.20 -16.82
N SER A 226 -11.39 9.89 -15.99
CA SER A 226 -12.57 9.32 -15.32
C SER A 226 -13.57 8.74 -16.34
N LEU A 227 -13.87 9.50 -17.39
CA LEU A 227 -14.77 9.03 -18.45
C LEU A 227 -14.18 7.84 -19.22
N ASP A 228 -12.89 7.88 -19.54
CA ASP A 228 -12.20 6.83 -20.28
C ASP A 228 -12.11 5.51 -19.49
N LEU A 229 -11.78 5.58 -18.21
CA LEU A 229 -11.64 4.41 -17.33
C LEU A 229 -12.96 3.94 -16.73
N GLY A 230 -14.02 4.75 -16.82
CA GLY A 230 -15.36 4.41 -16.30
C GLY A 230 -15.44 4.40 -14.79
N ILE A 231 -14.57 5.16 -14.08
CA ILE A 231 -14.54 5.35 -12.64
C ILE A 231 -14.78 6.82 -12.29
N GLU A 232 -15.25 7.11 -11.09
CA GLU A 232 -15.61 8.46 -10.70
C GLU A 232 -14.40 9.40 -10.53
N TYR A 233 -14.62 10.71 -10.76
CA TYR A 233 -13.65 11.75 -10.41
C TYR A 233 -14.03 12.35 -9.06
N ILE A 234 -13.05 12.44 -8.16
CA ILE A 234 -13.19 13.04 -6.84
C ILE A 234 -12.12 14.13 -6.69
N HIS A 235 -12.54 15.35 -6.35
CA HIS A 235 -11.61 16.38 -5.89
C HIS A 235 -11.34 16.11 -4.40
N MET A 236 -10.06 15.94 -4.03
CA MET A 236 -9.70 15.50 -2.70
C MET A 236 -9.49 16.68 -1.76
N ASP A 237 -10.41 16.84 -0.84
CA ASP A 237 -10.30 17.79 0.29
C ASP A 237 -10.02 17.02 1.59
N ASP A 238 -10.69 15.89 1.81
CA ASP A 238 -10.56 14.99 2.96
C ASP A 238 -10.53 13.51 2.54
N PRO A 239 -9.83 12.59 3.29
CA PRO A 239 -9.85 11.16 2.96
C PRO A 239 -11.26 10.57 2.96
N GLU A 240 -12.18 11.13 3.76
CA GLU A 240 -13.58 10.73 3.86
C GLU A 240 -14.37 10.98 2.56
N ASP A 241 -13.84 11.78 1.63
CA ASP A 241 -14.43 11.95 0.29
C ASP A 241 -14.46 10.63 -0.49
N LEU A 242 -13.64 9.65 -0.09
CA LEU A 242 -13.59 8.28 -0.65
C LEU A 242 -14.63 7.32 -0.05
N ASP A 243 -15.35 7.69 0.99
CA ASP A 243 -16.24 6.76 1.72
C ASP A 243 -17.28 6.11 0.81
N GLY A 244 -17.88 6.91 -0.07
CA GLY A 244 -18.87 6.41 -1.04
C GLY A 244 -18.28 5.40 -2.02
N THR A 245 -17.08 5.66 -2.54
CA THR A 245 -16.36 4.76 -3.44
C THR A 245 -15.98 3.47 -2.75
N ILE A 246 -15.41 3.58 -1.54
CA ILE A 246 -15.00 2.42 -0.74
C ILE A 246 -16.22 1.56 -0.38
N GLU A 247 -17.33 2.19 0.03
CA GLU A 247 -18.58 1.46 0.33
C GLU A 247 -19.10 0.70 -0.90
N ASN A 248 -19.04 1.29 -2.09
CA ASN A 248 -19.44 0.64 -3.33
C ASN A 248 -18.52 -0.53 -3.68
N ILE A 249 -17.22 -0.38 -3.52
CA ILE A 249 -16.24 -1.47 -3.69
C ILE A 249 -16.52 -2.59 -2.70
N MET A 250 -16.75 -2.28 -1.42
CA MET A 250 -17.04 -3.28 -0.40
C MET A 250 -18.34 -4.04 -0.69
N LYS A 251 -19.38 -3.37 -1.18
CA LYS A 251 -20.63 -4.04 -1.61
C LYS A 251 -20.40 -5.00 -2.78
N LEU A 252 -19.52 -4.65 -3.72
CA LEU A 252 -19.12 -5.52 -4.81
C LEU A 252 -18.43 -6.78 -4.29
N LEU A 253 -17.52 -6.62 -3.32
CA LEU A 253 -16.71 -7.68 -2.75
C LEU A 253 -17.48 -8.58 -1.76
N ASP A 254 -18.44 -8.04 -1.01
CA ASP A 254 -19.25 -8.80 -0.02
C ASP A 254 -20.12 -9.88 -0.68
N ALA A 255 -20.41 -9.74 -1.97
CA ALA A 255 -21.19 -10.75 -2.72
C ALA A 255 -20.43 -12.07 -2.90
N GLU A 256 -19.11 -12.13 -2.66
CA GLU A 256 -18.25 -13.28 -2.91
C GLU A 256 -17.46 -13.77 -1.67
N THR A 257 -17.89 -13.44 -0.45
CA THR A 257 -17.13 -13.79 0.75
C THR A 257 -17.09 -15.31 0.98
N GLU A 258 -15.93 -15.94 0.80
CA GLU A 258 -15.68 -17.34 1.20
C GLU A 258 -15.27 -17.42 2.68
N GLU A 259 -16.00 -18.21 3.48
CA GLU A 259 -15.59 -18.55 4.84
C GLU A 259 -14.42 -19.56 4.79
N THR A 260 -13.22 -19.09 5.10
CA THR A 260 -12.05 -19.98 5.22
C THR A 260 -11.89 -20.43 6.67
N THR A 261 -11.85 -21.75 6.90
CA THR A 261 -11.63 -22.34 8.21
C THR A 261 -10.12 -22.54 8.41
N GLU A 262 -9.49 -21.75 9.25
CA GLU A 262 -8.09 -22.01 9.68
C GLU A 262 -8.06 -22.85 10.94
N TYR A 263 -7.15 -23.84 10.97
CA TYR A 263 -6.91 -24.66 12.15
C TYR A 263 -5.87 -24.01 13.05
N GLY A 264 -6.22 -23.75 14.28
CA GLY A 264 -5.25 -23.34 15.29
C GLY A 264 -4.37 -24.52 15.73
N TYR A 265 -3.08 -24.26 15.96
CA TYR A 265 -2.16 -25.24 16.54
C TYR A 265 -1.82 -24.82 17.97
N ALA A 266 -2.05 -25.72 18.92
CA ALA A 266 -1.68 -25.50 20.31
C ALA A 266 -0.50 -26.40 20.72
N ASP A 267 0.44 -25.81 21.41
CA ASP A 267 1.61 -26.52 21.93
C ASP A 267 1.22 -27.50 23.05
N ILE A 268 1.71 -28.73 23.03
CA ILE A 268 1.49 -29.73 24.09
C ILE A 268 2.75 -30.08 24.88
N TYR A 269 3.84 -29.38 24.65
CA TYR A 269 5.12 -29.68 25.31
C TYR A 269 5.02 -29.65 26.85
N TYR A 270 4.12 -28.84 27.41
CA TYR A 270 3.93 -28.75 28.87
C TYR A 270 3.51 -30.06 29.54
N TRP A 271 2.83 -30.96 28.83
CA TRP A 271 2.52 -32.30 29.32
C TRP A 271 3.78 -33.16 29.56
N PHE A 272 4.86 -32.89 28.84
CA PHE A 272 6.16 -33.54 29.00
C PHE A 272 7.00 -32.91 30.10
N VAL A 273 6.76 -31.65 30.44
CA VAL A 273 7.47 -30.93 31.52
C VAL A 273 7.17 -31.52 32.90
N ILE A 274 5.92 -31.93 33.14
CA ILE A 274 5.51 -32.51 34.43
C ILE A 274 6.30 -33.80 34.74
N PRO A 275 6.31 -34.85 33.90
CA PRO A 275 7.09 -36.05 34.16
C PRO A 275 8.60 -35.79 34.18
N LEU A 276 9.11 -34.85 33.39
CA LEU A 276 10.50 -34.44 33.44
C LEU A 276 10.88 -33.90 34.81
N ALA A 277 10.07 -32.97 35.36
CA ALA A 277 10.31 -32.37 36.68
C ALA A 277 10.33 -33.40 37.77
N VAL A 278 9.43 -34.40 37.75
CA VAL A 278 9.39 -35.52 38.69
C VAL A 278 10.64 -36.37 38.58
N LEU A 279 11.08 -36.74 37.39
CA LEU A 279 12.29 -37.55 37.17
C LEU A 279 13.56 -36.83 37.62
N VAL A 280 13.69 -35.56 37.34
CA VAL A 280 14.83 -34.72 37.76
C VAL A 280 14.87 -34.60 39.28
N ALA A 281 13.74 -34.31 39.91
CA ALA A 281 13.65 -34.23 41.39
C ALA A 281 14.02 -35.55 42.06
N TYR A 282 13.54 -36.67 41.53
CA TYR A 282 13.88 -37.99 42.02
C TYR A 282 15.39 -38.31 41.83
N GLU A 283 15.97 -37.97 40.71
CA GLU A 283 17.41 -38.17 40.47
C GLU A 283 18.24 -37.33 41.46
N PHE A 284 17.84 -36.09 41.73
CA PHE A 284 18.53 -35.26 42.71
C PHE A 284 18.50 -35.85 44.13
N ILE A 285 17.36 -36.37 44.57
CA ILE A 285 17.22 -37.06 45.86
C ILE A 285 18.03 -38.37 45.89
N SER A 286 18.04 -39.10 44.77
CA SER A 286 18.80 -40.37 44.67
C SER A 286 20.32 -40.16 44.73
N VAL A 287 20.81 -39.09 44.11
CA VAL A 287 22.26 -38.71 44.17
C VAL A 287 22.63 -38.28 45.57
N LYS A 288 21.80 -37.43 46.25
CA LYS A 288 22.07 -37.00 47.60
C LYS A 288 22.09 -38.12 48.64
N ARG A 289 21.35 -39.23 48.42
CA ARG A 289 21.39 -40.42 49.27
C ARG A 289 22.59 -41.34 49.05
N ARG A 290 23.32 -41.16 47.95
CA ARG A 290 24.51 -41.96 47.62
C ARG A 290 25.81 -41.25 47.94
N ALA A 291 25.77 -39.91 48.13
CA ALA A 291 26.87 -39.11 48.67
C ALA A 291 26.80 -39.12 50.21
#